data_3deb0dee2d1b1f5e0914ff0913bd3287
#
_entry.id   3deb0dee2d1b1f5e0914ff0913bd3287
#
_cell.length_a   1.000
_cell.length_b   1.000
_cell.length_c   1.000
_cell.angle_alpha   90.00
_cell.angle_beta   90.00
_cell.angle_gamma   90.00
#
_symmetry.space_group_name_H-M   'P 1'
#
loop_
_entity.id
_entity.type
_entity.pdbx_description
1 polymer ?
#
loop_
_entity_poly.entity_id
_entity_poly.type
_entity_poly.pdbx_seq_one_letter_code
_entity_poly.pdbx_strand_id
1 'polypeptide(L)'
;MPYKLNISTRKEALIKLMNVIIKRENEIIQALYEDFKKPKFEAIATETSYTISELKDTIKNIERWAKIKNVTPSILNFPSTDYIVKEPYGKVLIIAPWNYPFQLAMCPLIAAV
;
A
#
# COMPACT_ATOMS: atom_id res chain seq x y z
N MET A 1 -21.66 11.04 -1.39
CA MET A 1 -20.66 10.08 -1.89
C MET A 1 -19.37 10.30 -1.15
N PRO A 2 -18.83 9.30 -0.48
CA PRO A 2 -17.58 9.46 0.26
C PRO A 2 -16.40 9.57 -0.71
N TYR A 3 -15.55 10.51 -0.43
CA TYR A 3 -14.21 10.79 -0.92
C TYR A 3 -13.60 9.78 -1.93
N LYS A 4 -13.90 9.97 -3.22
CA LYS A 4 -13.04 9.45 -4.28
C LYS A 4 -11.81 10.38 -4.35
N LEU A 5 -10.79 10.11 -3.56
CA LEU A 5 -9.50 10.74 -3.79
C LEU A 5 -9.07 10.44 -5.22
N ASN A 6 -8.73 11.48 -5.98
CA ASN A 6 -8.19 11.32 -7.32
C ASN A 6 -6.92 10.44 -7.25
N ILE A 7 -6.70 9.62 -8.26
CA ILE A 7 -5.52 8.73 -8.33
C ILE A 7 -4.21 9.50 -8.23
N SER A 8 -4.13 10.71 -8.80
CA SER A 8 -2.94 11.58 -8.65
C SER A 8 -2.69 11.94 -7.18
N THR A 9 -3.71 12.32 -6.44
CA THR A 9 -3.60 12.67 -5.01
C THR A 9 -3.16 11.47 -4.17
N ARG A 10 -3.68 10.27 -4.46
CA ARG A 10 -3.27 9.02 -3.80
C ARG A 10 -1.80 8.71 -4.10
N LYS A 11 -1.40 8.81 -5.35
CA LYS A 11 -0.01 8.61 -5.79
C LYS A 11 0.96 9.59 -5.12
N GLU A 12 0.58 10.88 -5.03
CA GLU A 12 1.36 11.89 -4.33
C GLU A 12 1.50 11.58 -2.82
N ALA A 13 0.43 11.10 -2.18
CA ALA A 13 0.47 10.70 -0.78
C ALA A 13 1.44 9.54 -0.56
N LEU A 14 1.43 8.52 -1.43
CA LEU A 14 2.36 7.39 -1.37
C LEU A 14 3.82 7.83 -1.61
N ILE A 15 4.07 8.75 -2.54
CA ILE A 15 5.41 9.32 -2.77
C ILE A 15 5.89 10.07 -1.53
N LYS A 16 5.04 10.90 -0.93
CA LYS A 16 5.37 11.61 0.32
C LYS A 16 5.68 10.64 1.46
N LEU A 17 4.87 9.60 1.63
CA LEU A 17 5.10 8.55 2.62
C LEU A 17 6.46 7.87 2.40
N MET A 18 6.76 7.46 1.17
CA MET A 18 8.05 6.85 0.83
C MET A 18 9.22 7.75 1.20
N ASN A 19 9.17 9.03 0.84
CA ASN A 19 10.23 9.99 1.13
C ASN A 19 10.43 10.21 2.65
N VAL A 20 9.33 10.23 3.42
CA VAL A 20 9.41 10.33 4.88
C VAL A 20 10.04 9.08 5.49
N ILE A 21 9.66 7.89 5.03
CA ILE A 21 10.25 6.62 5.52
C ILE A 21 11.75 6.61 5.23
N ILE A 22 12.18 6.94 4.00
CA ILE A 22 13.59 6.99 3.63
C ILE A 22 14.36 8.00 4.50
N LYS A 23 13.80 9.21 4.69
CA LYS A 23 14.42 10.26 5.48
C LYS A 23 14.57 9.88 6.94
N ARG A 24 13.61 9.14 7.50
CA ARG A 24 13.55 8.79 8.93
C ARG A 24 13.91 7.32 9.20
N GLU A 25 14.54 6.63 8.26
CA GLU A 25 14.87 5.21 8.40
C GLU A 25 15.67 4.90 9.67
N ASN A 26 16.66 5.71 9.99
CA ASN A 26 17.45 5.51 11.21
C ASN A 26 16.63 5.63 12.49
N GLU A 27 15.62 6.50 12.53
CA GLU A 27 14.73 6.63 13.69
C GLU A 27 13.83 5.38 13.84
N ILE A 28 13.35 4.84 12.72
CA ILE A 28 12.56 3.60 12.70
C ILE A 28 13.41 2.44 13.22
N ILE A 29 14.64 2.31 12.72
CA ILE A 29 15.59 1.26 13.16
C ILE A 29 15.89 1.39 14.65
N GLN A 30 16.11 2.60 15.14
CA GLN A 30 16.38 2.86 16.54
C GLN A 30 15.19 2.46 17.43
N ALA A 31 13.97 2.84 17.05
CA ALA A 31 12.76 2.46 17.77
C ALA A 31 12.58 0.94 17.85
N LEU A 32 12.78 0.23 16.72
CA LEU A 32 12.73 -1.24 16.67
C LEU A 32 13.79 -1.90 17.58
N TYR A 33 14.96 -1.30 17.66
CA TYR A 33 16.01 -1.78 18.58
C TYR A 33 15.67 -1.50 20.05
N GLU A 34 15.12 -0.35 20.36
CA GLU A 34 14.71 0.00 21.73
C GLU A 34 13.61 -0.90 22.26
N ASP A 35 12.60 -1.17 21.46
CA ASP A 35 11.43 -1.96 21.84
C ASP A 35 11.76 -3.44 22.08
N PHE A 36 12.51 -4.08 21.18
CA PHE A 36 12.75 -5.53 21.27
C PHE A 36 14.11 -5.99 20.73
N LYS A 37 15.07 -5.08 20.65
CA LYS A 37 16.46 -5.36 20.26
C LYS A 37 16.62 -5.94 18.86
N LYS A 38 15.73 -5.58 17.92
CA LYS A 38 15.84 -6.02 16.54
C LYS A 38 17.17 -5.53 15.93
N PRO A 39 18.03 -6.42 15.40
CA PRO A 39 19.29 -6.02 14.80
C PRO A 39 19.09 -5.07 13.61
N LYS A 40 19.99 -4.11 13.43
CA LYS A 40 19.89 -3.10 12.35
C LYS A 40 19.70 -3.75 10.96
N PHE A 41 20.49 -4.79 10.67
CA PHE A 41 20.38 -5.49 9.38
C PHE A 41 19.00 -6.09 9.16
N GLU A 42 18.45 -6.74 10.19
CA GLU A 42 17.11 -7.34 10.12
C GLU A 42 16.03 -6.26 9.99
N ALA A 43 16.12 -5.16 10.76
CA ALA A 43 15.20 -4.04 10.68
C ALA A 43 15.17 -3.42 9.26
N ILE A 44 16.33 -3.24 8.64
CA ILE A 44 16.41 -2.75 7.26
C ILE A 44 15.80 -3.76 6.30
N ALA A 45 16.22 -5.01 6.34
CA ALA A 45 15.84 -6.00 5.35
C ALA A 45 14.36 -6.36 5.39
N THR A 46 13.79 -6.49 6.59
CA THR A 46 12.43 -7.01 6.78
C THR A 46 11.38 -5.92 7.00
N GLU A 47 11.76 -4.74 7.44
CA GLU A 47 10.81 -3.68 7.76
C GLU A 47 10.87 -2.53 6.76
N THR A 48 11.98 -1.79 6.73
CA THR A 48 12.04 -0.56 5.92
C THR A 48 12.22 -0.83 4.42
N SER A 49 13.15 -1.69 4.03
CA SER A 49 13.38 -2.00 2.61
C SER A 49 12.20 -2.70 1.97
N TYR A 50 11.55 -3.62 2.69
CA TYR A 50 10.34 -4.28 2.22
C TYR A 50 9.22 -3.26 1.98
N THR A 51 8.95 -2.41 2.96
CA THR A 51 7.92 -1.35 2.85
C THR A 51 8.20 -0.38 1.70
N ILE A 52 9.46 0.01 1.51
CA ILE A 52 9.87 0.88 0.39
C ILE A 52 9.66 0.17 -0.96
N SER A 53 9.91 -1.14 -1.03
CA SER A 53 9.66 -1.93 -2.23
C SER A 53 8.17 -1.97 -2.58
N GLU A 54 7.30 -2.21 -1.60
CA GLU A 54 5.84 -2.18 -1.77
C GLU A 54 5.35 -0.80 -2.23
N LEU A 55 5.88 0.27 -1.66
CA LEU A 55 5.57 1.63 -2.08
C LEU A 55 5.96 1.89 -3.54
N LYS A 56 7.16 1.49 -3.94
CA LYS A 56 7.64 1.64 -5.33
C LYS A 56 6.76 0.90 -6.31
N ASP A 57 6.39 -0.34 -5.99
CA ASP A 57 5.53 -1.14 -6.86
C ASP A 57 4.12 -0.55 -6.94
N THR A 58 3.55 -0.13 -5.82
CA THR A 58 2.23 0.51 -5.78
C THR A 58 2.22 1.83 -6.55
N ILE A 59 3.18 2.71 -6.34
CA ILE A 59 3.31 4.00 -7.05
C ILE A 59 3.40 3.78 -8.56
N LYS A 60 4.13 2.74 -8.99
CA LYS A 60 4.28 2.38 -10.40
C LYS A 60 2.98 1.88 -11.02
N ASN A 61 2.18 1.14 -10.27
CA ASN A 61 1.05 0.37 -10.81
C ASN A 61 -0.33 0.94 -10.47
N ILE A 62 -0.46 1.87 -9.53
CA ILE A 62 -1.75 2.36 -9.01
C ILE A 62 -2.70 2.85 -10.12
N GLU A 63 -2.18 3.56 -11.11
CA GLU A 63 -2.97 4.05 -12.24
C GLU A 63 -3.55 2.90 -13.07
N ARG A 64 -2.75 1.85 -13.29
CA ARG A 64 -3.18 0.64 -14.01
C ARG A 64 -4.21 -0.15 -13.21
N TRP A 65 -3.99 -0.28 -11.89
CA TRP A 65 -4.89 -1.02 -11.01
C TRP A 65 -6.25 -0.33 -10.82
N ALA A 66 -6.29 0.99 -10.92
CA ALA A 66 -7.51 1.78 -10.77
C ALA A 66 -8.38 1.80 -12.05
N LYS A 67 -7.86 1.35 -13.19
CA LYS A 67 -8.62 1.32 -14.44
C LYS A 67 -9.75 0.30 -14.39
N ILE A 68 -10.86 0.66 -15.01
CA ILE A 68 -11.95 -0.28 -15.33
C ILE A 68 -11.40 -1.37 -16.25
N LYS A 69 -11.68 -2.61 -15.92
CA LYS A 69 -11.25 -3.77 -16.71
C LYS A 69 -12.44 -4.36 -17.46
N ASN A 70 -12.41 -4.31 -18.79
CA ASN A 70 -13.37 -5.04 -19.61
C ASN A 70 -13.11 -6.54 -19.48
N VAL A 71 -14.18 -7.31 -19.39
CA VAL A 71 -14.18 -8.77 -19.35
C VAL A 71 -15.08 -9.31 -20.45
N THR A 72 -14.77 -10.49 -20.95
CA THR A 72 -15.60 -11.16 -21.95
C THR A 72 -16.93 -11.55 -21.32
N PRO A 73 -18.07 -11.12 -21.89
CA PRO A 73 -19.37 -11.48 -21.37
C PRO A 73 -19.62 -12.98 -21.52
N SER A 74 -20.47 -13.52 -20.66
CA SER A 74 -21.00 -14.87 -20.82
C SER A 74 -21.80 -14.96 -22.11
N ILE A 75 -21.74 -16.12 -22.75
CA ILE A 75 -22.54 -16.40 -23.97
C ILE A 75 -24.03 -16.19 -23.73
N LEU A 76 -24.51 -16.42 -22.50
CA LEU A 76 -25.92 -16.23 -22.13
C LEU A 76 -26.31 -14.74 -22.02
N ASN A 77 -25.33 -13.85 -21.88
CA ASN A 77 -25.57 -12.40 -21.77
C ASN A 77 -25.24 -11.65 -23.07
N PHE A 78 -24.89 -12.36 -24.12
CA PHE A 78 -24.61 -11.73 -25.43
C PHE A 78 -25.89 -11.20 -26.07
N PRO A 79 -25.89 -9.97 -26.64
CA PRO A 79 -24.79 -9.01 -26.70
C PRO A 79 -24.74 -8.10 -25.43
N SER A 80 -23.67 -8.20 -24.63
CA SER A 80 -23.43 -7.30 -23.48
C SER A 80 -21.99 -6.81 -23.47
N THR A 81 -21.75 -5.74 -22.73
CA THR A 81 -20.39 -5.27 -22.40
C THR A 81 -20.22 -5.37 -20.90
N ASP A 82 -19.39 -6.30 -20.46
CA ASP A 82 -19.17 -6.55 -19.06
C ASP A 82 -17.83 -5.94 -18.61
N TYR A 83 -17.79 -5.39 -17.41
CA TYR A 83 -16.57 -4.78 -16.86
C TYR A 83 -16.49 -4.91 -15.35
N ILE A 84 -15.28 -4.89 -14.84
CA ILE A 84 -15.00 -4.89 -13.40
C ILE A 84 -14.64 -3.48 -12.99
N VAL A 85 -15.37 -2.95 -12.00
CA VAL A 85 -15.08 -1.68 -11.33
C VAL A 85 -14.62 -1.99 -9.91
N LYS A 86 -13.50 -1.39 -9.51
CA LYS A 86 -13.03 -1.47 -8.12
C LYS A 86 -13.58 -0.30 -7.34
N GLU A 87 -14.23 -0.59 -6.23
CA GLU A 87 -14.77 0.43 -5.33
C GLU A 87 -13.99 0.44 -4.01
N PRO A 88 -13.68 1.62 -3.44
CA PRO A 88 -12.99 1.72 -2.17
C PRO A 88 -13.93 1.34 -1.01
N TYR A 89 -13.38 0.67 0.00
CA TYR A 89 -14.10 0.38 1.24
C TYR A 89 -14.42 1.63 2.08
N GLY A 90 -13.73 2.74 1.84
CA GLY A 90 -13.87 3.97 2.60
C GLY A 90 -12.98 3.96 3.84
N LYS A 91 -13.53 3.71 5.02
CA LYS A 91 -12.75 3.65 6.27
C LYS A 91 -12.26 2.24 6.52
N VAL A 92 -10.97 2.10 6.83
CA VAL A 92 -10.30 0.82 7.11
C VAL A 92 -9.66 0.86 8.49
N LEU A 93 -9.76 -0.21 9.25
CA LEU A 93 -9.01 -0.43 10.48
C LEU A 93 -7.84 -1.37 10.17
N ILE A 94 -6.62 -0.98 10.56
CA ILE A 94 -5.42 -1.79 10.42
C ILE A 94 -4.97 -2.21 11.82
N ILE A 95 -4.82 -3.52 12.04
CA ILE A 95 -4.31 -4.10 13.28
C ILE A 95 -3.07 -4.90 12.90
N ALA A 96 -1.91 -4.47 13.38
CA ALA A 96 -0.63 -5.11 13.09
C ALA A 96 -0.12 -5.88 14.31
N PRO A 97 0.51 -7.07 14.12
CA PRO A 97 1.19 -7.80 15.17
C PRO A 97 2.56 -7.18 15.47
N TRP A 98 3.21 -7.62 16.57
CA TRP A 98 4.45 -7.02 17.04
C TRP A 98 5.75 -7.64 16.50
N ASN A 99 5.68 -8.74 15.77
CA ASN A 99 6.88 -9.40 15.22
C ASN A 99 7.55 -8.62 14.07
N TYR A 100 6.76 -7.96 13.24
CA TYR A 100 7.21 -7.04 12.19
C TYR A 100 6.31 -5.79 12.21
N PRO A 101 6.39 -4.96 13.26
CA PRO A 101 5.35 -3.98 13.56
C PRO A 101 5.27 -2.87 12.51
N PHE A 102 6.40 -2.43 11.98
CA PHE A 102 6.42 -1.38 10.97
C PHE A 102 5.91 -1.88 9.61
N GLN A 103 6.49 -2.97 9.09
CA GLN A 103 6.09 -3.56 7.82
C GLN A 103 4.61 -3.94 7.81
N LEU A 104 4.15 -4.67 8.83
CA LEU A 104 2.77 -5.20 8.87
C LEU A 104 1.72 -4.13 9.17
N ALA A 105 2.11 -2.95 9.62
CA ALA A 105 1.24 -1.77 9.66
C ALA A 105 1.25 -1.01 8.33
N MET A 106 2.42 -0.82 7.72
CA MET A 106 2.58 0.01 6.53
C MET A 106 2.06 -0.66 5.25
N CYS A 107 2.28 -1.97 5.05
CA CYS A 107 1.83 -2.63 3.84
C CYS A 107 0.30 -2.61 3.65
N PRO A 108 -0.54 -2.90 4.67
CA PRO A 108 -1.98 -2.71 4.55
C PRO A 108 -2.39 -1.24 4.38
N LEU A 109 -1.66 -0.30 5.00
CA LEU A 109 -1.90 1.14 4.80
C LEU A 109 -1.67 1.54 3.35
N ILE A 110 -0.58 1.09 2.73
CA ILE A 110 -0.26 1.34 1.31
C ILE A 110 -1.38 0.80 0.42
N ALA A 111 -1.89 -0.39 0.72
CA ALA A 111 -2.98 -1.00 -0.03
C ALA A 111 -4.33 -0.28 0.17
N ALA A 112 -4.54 0.36 1.33
CA ALA A 112 -5.77 1.09 1.65
C ALA A 112 -5.81 2.49 1.01
N VAL A 113 -4.65 3.09 0.69
CA VAL A 113 -4.56 4.39 0.03
C VAL A 113 -4.90 4.28 -1.45
#